data_70ec635b228f52b936970c67f3b2026d
#
_entry.id   70ec635b228f52b936970c67f3b2026d
#
_cell.length_a   1.000
_cell.length_b   1.000
_cell.length_c   1.000
_cell.angle_alpha   90.00
_cell.angle_beta   90.00
_cell.angle_gamma   90.00
#
_symmetry.space_group_name_H-M   'P 1'
#
loop_
_entity.id
_entity.type
_entity.pdbx_description
1 polymer ?
#
loop_
_entity_poly.entity_id
_entity_poly.type
_entity_poly.pdbx_seq_one_letter_code
_entity_poly.pdbx_strand_id
1 'polypeptide(L)'
;LSRRKDKDYIERRVDYYNKLSGTVQLPSSAPHLSEHKMSKQKVYFFDTYQYTRWFSDQFQWGFCPGDVTFVPDYPSIVKSRPLTDDNANSIVMKLDKVRHFIFVEDKKAFTEKKNMVIFRGKVKGKPSRKLFMEMYFHHPMCDLGDVSKNTTDPAEWRTEKKTINEHLDYKFIMALE
;
A
#
# COMPACT_ATOMS: atom_id res chain seq x y z
N LEU A 1 8.40 24.77 13.94
CA LEU A 1 9.17 24.30 15.12
C LEU A 1 8.95 22.79 15.25
N SER A 2 9.91 21.99 14.80
CA SER A 2 9.95 20.55 15.00
C SER A 2 9.99 20.29 16.52
N ARG A 3 8.90 19.79 17.09
CA ARG A 3 8.92 19.27 18.47
C ARG A 3 9.94 18.13 18.47
N ARG A 4 11.03 18.33 19.21
CA ARG A 4 11.99 17.26 19.50
C ARG A 4 11.20 16.15 20.20
N LYS A 5 10.97 15.04 19.52
CA LYS A 5 10.28 13.91 20.13
C LYS A 5 11.20 13.33 21.18
N ASP A 6 10.66 13.04 22.36
CA ASP A 6 11.45 12.46 23.43
C ASP A 6 11.95 11.05 23.05
N LYS A 7 12.98 10.59 23.75
CA LYS A 7 13.62 9.31 23.54
C LYS A 7 12.62 8.15 23.70
N ASP A 8 11.80 8.21 24.74
CA ASP A 8 10.81 7.16 25.05
C ASP A 8 9.75 7.01 23.95
N TYR A 9 9.36 8.12 23.34
CA TYR A 9 8.45 8.06 22.18
C TYR A 9 9.10 7.33 21.01
N ILE A 10 10.38 7.61 20.73
CA ILE A 10 11.11 6.98 19.63
C ILE A 10 11.29 5.49 19.90
N GLU A 11 11.70 5.11 21.12
CA GLU A 11 11.88 3.71 21.52
C GLU A 11 10.57 2.91 21.38
N ARG A 12 9.47 3.40 21.95
CA ARG A 12 8.15 2.75 21.77
C ARG A 12 7.76 2.59 20.31
N ARG A 13 8.13 3.53 19.45
CA ARG A 13 7.88 3.42 18.00
C ARG A 13 8.74 2.35 17.36
N VAL A 14 10.01 2.26 17.73
CA VAL A 14 10.91 1.20 17.24
C VAL A 14 10.40 -0.16 17.66
N ASP A 15 10.05 -0.35 18.93
CA ASP A 15 9.50 -1.61 19.47
C ASP A 15 8.19 -2.01 18.81
N TYR A 16 7.36 -1.03 18.47
CA TYR A 16 6.14 -1.30 17.71
C TYR A 16 6.41 -1.84 16.31
N TYR A 17 7.42 -1.33 15.61
CA TYR A 17 7.74 -1.76 14.25
C TYR A 17 8.63 -3.00 14.20
N ASN A 18 9.54 -3.14 15.15
CA ASN A 18 10.45 -4.27 15.29
C ASN A 18 10.23 -4.93 16.67
N LYS A 19 9.57 -6.08 16.68
CA LYS A 19 9.30 -6.85 17.89
C LYS A 19 10.36 -7.91 18.21
N LEU A 20 11.43 -7.97 17.41
CA LEU A 20 12.49 -8.94 17.66
C LEU A 20 13.28 -8.55 18.91
N SER A 21 13.59 -9.55 19.72
CA SER A 21 14.47 -9.43 20.87
C SER A 21 15.72 -10.30 20.67
N GLY A 22 16.90 -9.71 20.94
CA GLY A 22 18.18 -10.42 20.86
C GLY A 22 18.65 -10.69 19.42
N THR A 23 19.60 -11.62 19.30
CA THR A 23 20.18 -12.02 18.01
C THR A 23 19.28 -13.07 17.36
N VAL A 24 18.92 -12.85 16.11
CA VAL A 24 18.13 -13.77 15.32
C VAL A 24 18.98 -14.39 14.23
N GLN A 25 18.89 -15.71 14.08
CA GLN A 25 19.52 -16.42 12.98
C GLN A 25 18.49 -16.62 11.86
N LEU A 26 18.90 -16.30 10.63
CA LEU A 26 18.11 -16.58 9.45
C LEU A 26 18.41 -18.00 8.94
N PRO A 27 17.45 -18.68 8.29
CA PRO A 27 17.72 -19.96 7.68
C PRO A 27 18.73 -19.83 6.53
N SER A 28 19.48 -20.88 6.25
CA SER A 28 20.45 -20.90 5.14
C SER A 28 19.83 -20.63 3.75
N SER A 29 18.52 -20.82 3.64
CA SER A 29 17.73 -20.51 2.43
C SER A 29 17.33 -19.05 2.31
N ALA A 30 17.58 -18.21 3.32
CA ALA A 30 17.26 -16.79 3.23
C ALA A 30 18.13 -16.11 2.16
N PRO A 31 17.55 -15.23 1.34
CA PRO A 31 18.27 -14.59 0.24
C PRO A 31 19.40 -13.68 0.76
N HIS A 32 20.46 -13.57 -0.02
CA HIS A 32 21.54 -12.61 0.21
C HIS A 32 21.20 -11.23 -0.35
N LEU A 33 21.82 -10.19 0.19
CA LEU A 33 21.66 -8.81 -0.33
C LEU A 33 22.13 -8.69 -1.79
N SER A 34 23.09 -9.52 -2.23
CA SER A 34 23.51 -9.63 -3.63
C SER A 34 22.37 -9.98 -4.59
N GLU A 35 21.32 -10.63 -4.10
CA GLU A 35 20.13 -11.01 -4.89
C GLU A 35 19.10 -9.88 -4.95
N HIS A 36 19.25 -8.83 -4.12
CA HIS A 36 18.33 -7.70 -4.08
C HIS A 36 18.55 -6.76 -5.27
N LYS A 37 17.92 -7.11 -6.38
CA LYS A 37 18.05 -6.38 -7.65
C LYS A 37 16.75 -5.69 -8.03
N MET A 38 16.88 -4.62 -8.78
CA MET A 38 15.71 -3.91 -9.31
C MET A 38 14.90 -4.83 -10.23
N SER A 39 13.66 -5.09 -9.83
CA SER A 39 12.70 -5.92 -10.54
C SER A 39 11.50 -5.09 -11.02
N LYS A 40 10.41 -5.75 -11.40
CA LYS A 40 9.14 -5.08 -11.73
C LYS A 40 8.60 -4.23 -10.57
N GLN A 41 8.91 -4.57 -9.33
CA GLN A 41 8.51 -3.82 -8.11
C GLN A 41 9.56 -2.77 -7.73
N LYS A 42 9.89 -1.89 -8.66
CA LYS A 42 10.97 -0.89 -8.54
C LYS A 42 10.88 -0.04 -7.27
N VAL A 43 9.68 0.33 -6.85
CA VAL A 43 9.47 1.20 -5.68
C VAL A 43 10.05 0.58 -4.42
N TYR A 44 9.78 -0.69 -4.17
CA TYR A 44 10.29 -1.39 -2.99
C TYR A 44 11.82 -1.53 -3.00
N PHE A 45 12.42 -1.71 -4.19
CA PHE A 45 13.86 -1.70 -4.32
C PHE A 45 14.44 -0.34 -3.86
N PHE A 46 13.93 0.78 -4.36
CA PHE A 46 14.42 2.11 -3.98
C PHE A 46 14.18 2.42 -2.51
N ASP A 47 13.06 1.99 -1.94
CA ASP A 47 12.76 2.19 -0.54
C ASP A 47 13.72 1.49 0.41
N THR A 48 14.25 0.34 0.01
CA THR A 48 15.17 -0.47 0.81
C THR A 48 16.64 -0.23 0.47
N TYR A 49 16.97 -0.02 -0.81
CA TYR A 49 18.35 0.13 -1.28
C TYR A 49 19.11 1.27 -0.60
N GLN A 50 18.43 2.37 -0.27
CA GLN A 50 19.05 3.48 0.47
C GLN A 50 19.67 3.06 1.81
N TYR A 51 19.19 1.95 2.39
CA TYR A 51 19.70 1.36 3.63
C TYR A 51 20.60 0.16 3.37
N THR A 52 20.17 -0.77 2.53
CA THR A 52 20.89 -2.04 2.28
C THR A 52 22.24 -1.84 1.61
N ARG A 53 22.41 -0.80 0.80
CA ARG A 53 23.69 -0.48 0.11
C ARG A 53 24.90 -0.27 1.03
N TRP A 54 24.67 -0.11 2.33
CA TRP A 54 25.74 0.08 3.32
C TRP A 54 26.21 -1.22 3.95
N PHE A 55 25.57 -2.33 3.62
CA PHE A 55 25.91 -3.66 4.15
C PHE A 55 26.57 -4.51 3.06
N SER A 56 27.36 -5.50 3.51
CA SER A 56 27.97 -6.44 2.58
C SER A 56 26.89 -7.25 1.85
N ASP A 57 27.13 -7.50 0.56
CA ASP A 57 26.27 -8.33 -0.29
C ASP A 57 26.15 -9.79 0.19
N GLN A 58 27.05 -10.23 1.08
CA GLN A 58 27.04 -11.56 1.69
C GLN A 58 26.03 -11.71 2.85
N PHE A 59 25.52 -10.60 3.38
CA PHE A 59 24.51 -10.69 4.43
C PHE A 59 23.19 -11.23 3.89
N GLN A 60 22.61 -12.15 4.65
CA GLN A 60 21.26 -12.64 4.43
C GLN A 60 20.24 -11.68 5.04
N TRP A 61 19.05 -11.64 4.45
CA TRP A 61 17.94 -10.87 4.96
C TRP A 61 16.59 -11.47 4.59
N GLY A 62 15.57 -11.18 5.37
CA GLY A 62 14.19 -11.47 5.04
C GLY A 62 13.51 -10.25 4.42
N PHE A 63 12.87 -10.42 3.26
CA PHE A 63 12.16 -9.34 2.59
C PHE A 63 10.90 -9.86 1.90
N CYS A 64 9.74 -9.37 2.35
CA CYS A 64 8.42 -9.80 1.88
C CYS A 64 7.61 -8.57 1.45
N PRO A 65 7.87 -8.01 0.24
CA PRO A 65 7.20 -6.80 -0.23
C PRO A 65 5.76 -7.06 -0.67
N GLY A 66 4.95 -6.00 -0.62
CA GLY A 66 3.53 -6.06 -1.01
C GLY A 66 2.58 -6.09 0.18
N ASP A 67 1.30 -6.31 -0.12
CA ASP A 67 0.24 -6.36 0.89
C ASP A 67 0.12 -7.80 1.42
N VAL A 68 1.06 -8.17 2.32
CA VAL A 68 1.07 -9.51 2.92
C VAL A 68 0.04 -9.59 4.07
N THR A 69 -0.65 -10.73 4.15
CA THR A 69 -1.69 -11.01 5.14
C THR A 69 -1.31 -12.17 6.08
N PHE A 70 -0.09 -12.63 6.00
CA PHE A 70 0.49 -13.71 6.80
C PHE A 70 1.74 -13.22 7.54
N VAL A 71 2.17 -13.97 8.55
CA VAL A 71 3.45 -13.77 9.22
C VAL A 71 4.51 -14.61 8.51
N PRO A 72 5.65 -14.04 8.08
CA PRO A 72 6.74 -14.81 7.49
C PRO A 72 7.31 -15.86 8.46
N ASP A 73 7.82 -16.97 7.93
CA ASP A 73 8.40 -18.06 8.71
C ASP A 73 9.68 -17.65 9.46
N TYR A 74 10.37 -16.64 8.98
CA TYR A 74 11.56 -16.05 9.59
C TYR A 74 11.51 -14.51 9.53
N PRO A 75 12.27 -13.81 10.37
CA PRO A 75 12.30 -12.36 10.42
C PRO A 75 12.46 -11.72 9.06
N SER A 76 11.45 -10.96 8.65
CA SER A 76 11.39 -10.36 7.32
C SER A 76 10.85 -8.94 7.39
N ILE A 77 11.43 -8.06 6.58
CA ILE A 77 10.90 -6.72 6.37
C ILE A 77 9.62 -6.82 5.54
N VAL A 78 8.54 -6.26 6.07
CA VAL A 78 7.20 -6.27 5.48
C VAL A 78 6.63 -4.85 5.42
N LYS A 79 5.64 -4.63 4.54
CA LYS A 79 4.88 -3.37 4.46
C LYS A 79 3.74 -3.33 5.49
N SER A 80 3.12 -4.46 5.74
CA SER A 80 2.01 -4.64 6.67
C SER A 80 2.20 -5.90 7.51
N ARG A 81 1.59 -5.92 8.69
CA ARG A 81 1.70 -7.01 9.65
C ARG A 81 0.30 -7.39 10.14
N PRO A 82 -0.06 -8.69 10.15
CA PRO A 82 -1.29 -9.15 10.77
C PRO A 82 -1.33 -8.81 12.26
N LEU A 83 -2.51 -8.50 12.77
CA LEU A 83 -2.76 -8.25 14.19
C LEU A 83 -3.02 -9.59 14.90
N THR A 84 -1.97 -10.41 14.99
CA THR A 84 -1.94 -11.68 15.68
C THR A 84 -0.93 -11.63 16.82
N ASP A 85 -1.05 -12.50 17.82
CA ASP A 85 -0.12 -12.52 18.96
C ASP A 85 1.31 -12.88 18.54
N ASP A 86 1.44 -13.88 17.65
CA ASP A 86 2.73 -14.31 17.11
C ASP A 86 3.04 -13.63 15.77
N ASN A 87 3.48 -12.40 15.81
CA ASN A 87 3.81 -11.62 14.60
C ASN A 87 5.20 -10.96 14.65
N ALA A 88 6.10 -11.44 15.50
CA ALA A 88 7.43 -10.84 15.68
C ALA A 88 8.30 -10.93 14.42
N ASN A 89 8.13 -11.97 13.61
CA ASN A 89 8.83 -12.13 12.34
C ASN A 89 8.46 -11.06 11.29
N SER A 90 7.39 -10.31 11.51
CA SER A 90 6.96 -9.23 10.62
C SER A 90 7.55 -7.89 11.08
N ILE A 91 8.72 -7.53 10.56
CA ILE A 91 9.37 -6.23 10.84
C ILE A 91 8.76 -5.19 9.89
N VAL A 92 7.95 -4.28 10.43
CA VAL A 92 7.22 -3.32 9.59
C VAL A 92 8.13 -2.18 9.17
N MET A 93 8.23 -1.97 7.87
CA MET A 93 8.92 -0.84 7.27
C MET A 93 7.97 -0.07 6.36
N LYS A 94 8.08 1.26 6.33
CA LYS A 94 7.30 2.07 5.40
C LYS A 94 7.83 1.87 3.98
N LEU A 95 7.17 0.99 3.25
CA LEU A 95 7.44 0.69 1.84
C LEU A 95 6.42 1.41 0.94
N ASP A 96 6.73 1.56 -0.35
CA ASP A 96 5.92 2.30 -1.33
C ASP A 96 5.76 3.77 -0.95
N LYS A 97 6.86 4.40 -0.52
CA LYS A 97 6.89 5.79 -0.01
C LYS A 97 6.34 6.79 -1.01
N VAL A 98 6.64 6.62 -2.29
CA VAL A 98 6.20 7.54 -3.35
C VAL A 98 4.68 7.67 -3.38
N ARG A 99 3.94 6.57 -3.17
CA ARG A 99 2.48 6.59 -3.12
C ARG A 99 1.95 7.42 -1.94
N HIS A 100 2.69 7.47 -0.83
CA HIS A 100 2.27 8.17 0.38
C HIS A 100 2.69 9.64 0.43
N PHE A 101 3.45 10.12 -0.57
CA PHE A 101 3.91 11.51 -0.69
C PHE A 101 3.33 12.22 -1.91
N ILE A 102 2.08 11.91 -2.23
CA ILE A 102 1.33 12.64 -3.25
C ILE A 102 0.72 13.87 -2.58
N PHE A 103 1.15 15.03 -3.04
CA PHE A 103 0.61 16.31 -2.58
C PHE A 103 -0.39 16.80 -3.61
N VAL A 104 -1.62 16.95 -3.17
CA VAL A 104 -2.70 17.57 -3.95
C VAL A 104 -3.31 18.65 -3.10
N GLU A 105 -3.66 19.76 -3.73
CA GLU A 105 -4.37 20.86 -3.11
C GLU A 105 -5.85 20.77 -3.47
N ASP A 106 -6.69 20.61 -2.45
CA ASP A 106 -8.14 20.65 -2.62
C ASP A 106 -8.60 22.11 -2.63
N LYS A 107 -8.87 22.64 -3.84
CA LYS A 107 -9.20 24.05 -4.04
C LYS A 107 -10.69 24.37 -3.88
N LYS A 108 -11.54 23.34 -3.75
CA LYS A 108 -12.99 23.50 -3.65
C LYS A 108 -13.48 23.29 -2.23
N ALA A 109 -14.31 24.19 -1.75
CA ALA A 109 -15.06 23.94 -0.52
C ALA A 109 -15.99 22.73 -0.70
N PHE A 110 -16.22 21.97 0.36
CA PHE A 110 -17.07 20.76 0.31
C PHE A 110 -18.46 21.02 -0.28
N THR A 111 -19.03 22.20 0.02
CA THR A 111 -20.34 22.63 -0.48
C THR A 111 -20.38 22.85 -1.99
N GLU A 112 -19.24 23.18 -2.60
CA GLU A 112 -19.11 23.45 -4.04
C GLU A 112 -18.85 22.20 -4.86
N LYS A 113 -18.53 21.09 -4.20
CA LYS A 113 -18.28 19.81 -4.85
C LYS A 113 -19.57 19.16 -5.35
N LYS A 114 -19.44 18.34 -6.39
CA LYS A 114 -20.56 17.52 -6.92
C LYS A 114 -21.11 16.64 -5.81
N ASN A 115 -22.41 16.71 -5.59
CA ASN A 115 -23.09 15.87 -4.58
C ASN A 115 -23.29 14.43 -5.09
N MET A 116 -22.19 13.77 -5.40
CA MET A 116 -22.14 12.44 -6.00
C MET A 116 -21.02 11.61 -5.40
N VAL A 117 -21.15 10.29 -5.52
CA VAL A 117 -20.09 9.31 -5.26
C VAL A 117 -19.31 9.09 -6.55
N ILE A 118 -17.97 9.17 -6.48
CA ILE A 118 -17.12 8.73 -7.60
C ILE A 118 -16.43 7.41 -7.26
N PHE A 119 -16.36 6.51 -8.25
CA PHE A 119 -15.53 5.31 -8.23
C PHE A 119 -14.80 5.13 -9.55
N ARG A 120 -13.49 4.97 -9.52
CA ARG A 120 -12.63 4.59 -10.64
C ARG A 120 -11.67 3.50 -10.17
N GLY A 121 -11.98 2.27 -10.47
CA GLY A 121 -11.20 1.12 -10.02
C GLY A 121 -11.23 -0.03 -11.02
N LYS A 122 -10.31 -0.98 -10.86
CA LYS A 122 -10.39 -2.24 -11.61
C LYS A 122 -11.48 -3.11 -11.01
N VAL A 123 -12.45 -3.52 -11.80
CA VAL A 123 -13.56 -4.39 -11.39
C VAL A 123 -13.21 -5.86 -11.64
N LYS A 124 -12.50 -6.17 -12.72
CA LYS A 124 -12.10 -7.53 -13.09
C LYS A 124 -11.45 -8.28 -11.93
N GLY A 125 -11.99 -9.44 -11.57
CA GLY A 125 -11.49 -10.30 -10.50
C GLY A 125 -11.74 -9.79 -9.07
N LYS A 126 -12.66 -8.82 -8.91
CA LYS A 126 -13.03 -8.25 -7.61
C LYS A 126 -14.56 -8.34 -7.41
N PRO A 127 -15.06 -9.41 -6.76
CA PRO A 127 -16.51 -9.64 -6.64
C PRO A 127 -17.29 -8.49 -5.98
N SER A 128 -16.73 -7.92 -4.89
CA SER A 128 -17.36 -6.79 -4.20
C SER A 128 -17.51 -5.56 -5.09
N ARG A 129 -16.51 -5.27 -5.93
CA ARG A 129 -16.58 -4.17 -6.88
C ARG A 129 -17.57 -4.43 -8.00
N LYS A 130 -17.63 -5.67 -8.48
CA LYS A 130 -18.59 -6.08 -9.51
C LYS A 130 -20.01 -5.91 -8.99
N LEU A 131 -20.32 -6.43 -7.81
CA LEU A 131 -21.63 -6.28 -7.18
C LEU A 131 -22.00 -4.80 -7.00
N PHE A 132 -21.06 -3.97 -6.57
CA PHE A 132 -21.29 -2.54 -6.43
C PHE A 132 -21.63 -1.87 -7.76
N MET A 133 -20.94 -2.22 -8.85
CA MET A 133 -21.23 -1.73 -10.18
C MET A 133 -22.62 -2.17 -10.65
N GLU A 134 -22.95 -3.45 -10.47
CA GLU A 134 -24.28 -4.01 -10.84
C GLU A 134 -25.42 -3.28 -10.13
N MET A 135 -25.24 -2.93 -8.86
CA MET A 135 -26.27 -2.27 -8.04
C MET A 135 -26.42 -0.78 -8.33
N TYR A 136 -25.32 -0.07 -8.62
CA TYR A 136 -25.32 1.38 -8.57
C TYR A 136 -24.81 2.08 -9.83
N PHE A 137 -24.48 1.36 -10.90
CA PHE A 137 -23.93 1.99 -12.11
C PHE A 137 -24.85 3.04 -12.70
N HIS A 138 -26.15 2.80 -12.72
CA HIS A 138 -27.15 3.71 -13.24
C HIS A 138 -27.76 4.65 -12.17
N HIS A 139 -27.22 4.61 -10.93
CA HIS A 139 -27.79 5.46 -9.88
C HIS A 139 -27.40 6.92 -10.11
N PRO A 140 -28.35 7.89 -10.08
CA PRO A 140 -28.10 9.29 -10.47
C PRO A 140 -27.07 10.01 -9.59
N MET A 141 -26.84 9.53 -8.37
CA MET A 141 -25.83 10.08 -7.48
C MET A 141 -24.48 9.38 -7.58
N CYS A 142 -24.26 8.52 -8.56
CA CYS A 142 -23.04 7.75 -8.72
C CYS A 142 -22.38 8.02 -10.07
N ASP A 143 -21.11 8.35 -10.06
CA ASP A 143 -20.23 8.42 -11.23
C ASP A 143 -19.24 7.26 -11.12
N LEU A 144 -19.61 6.10 -11.66
CA LEU A 144 -18.86 4.85 -11.52
C LEU A 144 -18.15 4.50 -12.82
N GLY A 145 -16.97 3.86 -12.70
CA GLY A 145 -16.26 3.42 -13.88
C GLY A 145 -15.20 2.35 -13.62
N ASP A 146 -15.22 1.34 -14.52
CA ASP A 146 -14.21 0.29 -14.57
C ASP A 146 -13.02 0.72 -15.43
N VAL A 147 -11.85 0.74 -14.83
CA VAL A 147 -10.58 1.02 -15.52
C VAL A 147 -9.76 -0.25 -15.78
N SER A 148 -10.40 -1.43 -15.72
CA SER A 148 -9.77 -2.70 -16.06
C SER A 148 -9.38 -2.76 -17.53
N LYS A 149 -8.23 -3.38 -17.79
CA LYS A 149 -7.85 -3.76 -19.16
C LYS A 149 -8.30 -5.20 -19.42
N ASN A 150 -8.77 -5.48 -20.64
CA ASN A 150 -9.14 -6.83 -21.08
C ASN A 150 -10.14 -7.50 -20.12
N THR A 151 -11.26 -6.84 -19.87
CA THR A 151 -12.36 -7.35 -19.05
C THR A 151 -13.51 -7.84 -19.94
N THR A 152 -14.28 -8.80 -19.44
CA THR A 152 -15.55 -9.28 -19.99
C THR A 152 -16.76 -8.60 -19.33
N ASP A 153 -16.52 -7.68 -18.38
CA ASP A 153 -17.58 -6.90 -17.75
C ASP A 153 -18.27 -5.97 -18.78
N PRO A 154 -19.47 -5.47 -18.51
CA PRO A 154 -20.24 -4.65 -19.45
C PRO A 154 -19.42 -3.51 -20.04
N ALA A 155 -19.53 -3.33 -21.37
CA ALA A 155 -18.74 -2.32 -22.08
C ALA A 155 -19.06 -0.89 -21.61
N GLU A 156 -20.28 -0.64 -21.18
CA GLU A 156 -20.74 0.64 -20.66
C GLU A 156 -20.06 1.06 -19.34
N TRP A 157 -19.54 0.08 -18.57
CA TRP A 157 -18.80 0.39 -17.35
C TRP A 157 -17.39 0.94 -17.61
N ARG A 158 -16.88 0.75 -18.84
CA ARG A 158 -15.50 1.12 -19.18
C ARG A 158 -15.34 2.63 -19.22
N THR A 159 -14.31 3.10 -18.58
CA THR A 159 -13.96 4.52 -18.55
C THR A 159 -12.46 4.71 -18.41
N GLU A 160 -12.02 5.94 -18.61
CA GLU A 160 -10.66 6.33 -18.33
C GLU A 160 -10.43 6.55 -16.84
N LYS A 161 -9.15 6.45 -16.46
CA LYS A 161 -8.73 6.82 -15.11
C LYS A 161 -8.91 8.31 -14.90
N LYS A 162 -9.28 8.69 -13.69
CA LYS A 162 -9.25 10.07 -13.24
C LYS A 162 -8.07 10.30 -12.29
N THR A 163 -7.53 11.49 -12.33
CA THR A 163 -6.52 11.96 -11.39
C THR A 163 -7.11 12.15 -9.99
N ILE A 164 -6.25 12.27 -8.98
CA ILE A 164 -6.70 12.56 -7.60
C ILE A 164 -7.44 13.91 -7.58
N ASN A 165 -6.93 14.92 -8.29
CA ASN A 165 -7.60 16.22 -8.37
C ASN A 165 -9.03 16.13 -8.92
N GLU A 166 -9.25 15.32 -9.95
CA GLU A 166 -10.59 15.10 -10.49
C GLU A 166 -11.50 14.35 -9.51
N HIS A 167 -10.96 13.47 -8.65
CA HIS A 167 -11.72 12.85 -7.57
C HIS A 167 -12.15 13.86 -6.51
N LEU A 168 -11.33 14.87 -6.24
CA LEU A 168 -11.65 15.94 -5.28
C LEU A 168 -12.77 16.87 -5.74
N ASP A 169 -13.21 16.79 -7.00
CA ASP A 169 -14.42 17.49 -7.47
C ASP A 169 -15.73 16.90 -6.92
N TYR A 170 -15.67 15.73 -6.30
CA TYR A 170 -16.80 15.00 -5.75
C TYR A 170 -16.81 15.04 -4.24
N LYS A 171 -18.02 15.04 -3.64
CA LYS A 171 -18.16 15.01 -2.17
C LYS A 171 -17.75 13.67 -1.58
N PHE A 172 -17.96 12.58 -2.34
CA PHE A 172 -17.74 11.24 -1.83
C PHE A 172 -16.86 10.44 -2.79
N ILE A 173 -15.86 9.78 -2.26
CA ILE A 173 -14.97 8.87 -3.01
C ILE A 173 -15.17 7.47 -2.45
N MET A 174 -15.58 6.53 -3.32
CA MET A 174 -15.75 5.14 -2.93
C MET A 174 -14.41 4.40 -3.04
N ALA A 175 -13.98 3.80 -1.93
CA ALA A 175 -12.83 2.90 -1.88
C ALA A 175 -13.32 1.48 -1.55
N LEU A 176 -13.20 0.56 -2.51
CA LEU A 176 -13.60 -0.84 -2.38
C LEU A 176 -12.39 -1.74 -2.62
N GLU A 177 -12.26 -2.79 -1.80
CA GLU A 177 -11.26 -3.86 -1.96
C GLU A 177 -11.82 -5.09 -2.67
#